data_6f5ec9aaf9256c2bc8f032bc6693bdcd
#
_entry.id   6f5ec9aaf9256c2bc8f032bc6693bdcd
#
_cell.length_a   1.000
_cell.length_b   1.000
_cell.length_c   1.000
_cell.angle_alpha   90.00
_cell.angle_beta   90.00
_cell.angle_gamma   90.00
#
_symmetry.space_group_name_H-M   'P 1'
#
loop_
_entity.id
_entity.type
_entity.pdbx_description
1 polymer ?
#
loop_
_entity_poly.entity_id
_entity_poly.type
_entity_poly.pdbx_seq_one_letter_code
_entity_poly.pdbx_strand_id
1 'polypeptide(L)'
;QIMIWLKDRSNFPPSLPEHENLEGVCIGYIKEKAGLSQSTISSYMDKLKQVGLVDSERHGQWTFYKRNEQGIQEFVRKLEAELLVKN
;
A
#
# COMPACT_ATOMS: atom_id res chain seq x y z
N GLN A 1 -2.98 9.38 1.72
CA GLN A 1 -4.22 9.04 1.12
C GLN A 1 -4.24 7.62 0.60
N ILE A 2 -3.19 7.20 -0.13
CA ILE A 2 -3.15 5.81 -0.61
C ILE A 2 -3.25 4.84 0.58
N MET A 3 -2.56 5.14 1.66
CA MET A 3 -2.64 4.29 2.86
C MET A 3 -4.05 4.24 3.43
N ILE A 4 -4.76 5.36 3.39
CA ILE A 4 -6.15 5.41 3.86
C ILE A 4 -7.04 4.64 2.89
N TRP A 5 -6.82 4.81 1.58
CA TRP A 5 -7.61 4.09 0.57
C TRP A 5 -7.45 2.59 0.70
N LEU A 6 -6.24 2.12 0.94
CA LEU A 6 -5.98 0.69 1.03
C LEU A 6 -6.64 0.04 2.24
N LYS A 7 -7.11 0.85 3.18
CA LYS A 7 -7.76 0.34 4.38
C LYS A 7 -9.10 -0.32 4.07
N ASP A 8 -9.75 0.12 2.98
CA ASP A 8 -11.07 -0.40 2.62
C ASP A 8 -11.09 -0.69 1.12
N ARG A 9 -11.27 -1.97 0.77
CA ARG A 9 -11.27 -2.40 -0.63
C ARG A 9 -12.35 -1.70 -1.44
N SER A 10 -13.42 -1.24 -0.80
CA SER A 10 -14.52 -0.58 -1.52
C SER A 10 -14.11 0.75 -2.13
N ASN A 11 -12.95 1.30 -1.76
CA ASN A 11 -12.43 2.50 -2.40
C ASN A 11 -11.97 2.25 -3.84
N PHE A 12 -11.93 0.99 -4.27
CA PHE A 12 -11.43 0.60 -5.58
C PHE A 12 -12.47 -0.24 -6.30
N PRO A 13 -12.38 -0.34 -7.64
CA PRO A 13 -13.28 -1.20 -8.37
C PRO A 13 -13.11 -2.66 -7.97
N PRO A 14 -14.13 -3.50 -8.20
CA PRO A 14 -13.99 -4.93 -7.93
C PRO A 14 -12.83 -5.53 -8.73
N SER A 15 -12.20 -6.53 -8.16
CA SER A 15 -11.13 -7.23 -8.84
C SER A 15 -11.67 -8.02 -10.02
N LEU A 16 -10.80 -8.27 -11.00
CA LEU A 16 -11.13 -9.17 -12.09
C LEU A 16 -11.40 -10.56 -11.53
N PRO A 17 -12.28 -11.35 -12.20
CA PRO A 17 -12.60 -12.67 -11.66
C PRO A 17 -11.37 -13.53 -11.35
N GLU A 18 -10.32 -13.45 -12.18
CA GLU A 18 -9.13 -14.25 -11.95
C GLU A 18 -8.32 -13.76 -10.74
N HIS A 19 -8.65 -12.60 -10.19
CA HIS A 19 -7.93 -12.02 -9.07
C HIS A 19 -8.79 -11.91 -7.81
N GLU A 20 -9.99 -12.44 -7.82
CA GLU A 20 -10.91 -12.18 -6.70
C GLU A 20 -10.46 -12.83 -5.40
N ASN A 21 -9.61 -13.87 -5.48
CA ASN A 21 -9.08 -14.54 -4.30
C ASN A 21 -7.75 -13.94 -3.82
N LEU A 22 -7.23 -12.92 -4.52
CA LEU A 22 -5.98 -12.30 -4.14
C LEU A 22 -6.25 -11.15 -3.19
N GLU A 23 -5.42 -11.05 -2.16
CA GLU A 23 -5.50 -9.94 -1.22
C GLU A 23 -4.85 -8.70 -1.82
N GLY A 24 -5.33 -7.54 -1.36
CA GLY A 24 -4.73 -6.29 -1.76
C GLY A 24 -5.35 -5.70 -3.00
N VAL A 25 -4.72 -4.65 -3.50
CA VAL A 25 -5.22 -3.86 -4.61
C VAL A 25 -4.15 -3.79 -5.69
N CYS A 26 -4.56 -4.06 -6.93
CA CYS A 26 -3.65 -3.97 -8.08
C CYS A 26 -3.13 -2.54 -8.24
N ILE A 27 -1.85 -2.43 -8.56
CA ILE A 27 -1.21 -1.12 -8.71
C ILE A 27 -1.91 -0.24 -9.75
N GLY A 28 -2.51 -0.86 -10.78
CA GLY A 28 -3.24 -0.10 -11.80
C GLY A 28 -4.41 0.68 -11.22
N TYR A 29 -5.12 0.06 -10.28
CA TYR A 29 -6.25 0.74 -9.62
C TYR A 29 -5.77 1.89 -8.76
N ILE A 30 -4.64 1.67 -8.05
CA ILE A 30 -4.06 2.73 -7.22
C ILE A 30 -3.64 3.89 -8.09
N LYS A 31 -3.00 3.59 -9.21
CA LYS A 31 -2.54 4.60 -10.16
C LYS A 31 -3.70 5.44 -10.66
N GLU A 32 -4.80 4.80 -11.06
CA GLU A 32 -5.95 5.53 -11.60
C GLU A 32 -6.58 6.43 -10.55
N LYS A 33 -6.73 5.91 -9.33
CA LYS A 33 -7.34 6.69 -8.27
C LYS A 33 -6.49 7.89 -7.89
N ALA A 34 -5.16 7.72 -7.90
CA ALA A 34 -4.25 8.80 -7.55
C ALA A 34 -4.06 9.80 -8.68
N GLY A 35 -4.33 9.40 -9.92
CA GLY A 35 -4.12 10.28 -11.07
C GLY A 35 -2.67 10.56 -11.37
N LEU A 36 -1.79 9.60 -11.08
CA LEU A 36 -0.35 9.74 -11.25
C LEU A 36 0.15 8.83 -12.36
N SER A 37 1.36 9.13 -12.85
CA SER A 37 1.96 8.29 -13.87
C SER A 37 2.39 6.95 -13.28
N GLN A 38 2.61 5.96 -14.15
CA GLN A 38 3.03 4.64 -13.72
C GLN A 38 4.34 4.70 -12.96
N SER A 39 5.31 5.44 -13.47
CA SER A 39 6.61 5.51 -12.82
C SER A 39 6.53 6.19 -11.46
N THR A 40 5.71 7.23 -11.34
CA THR A 40 5.54 7.94 -10.08
C THR A 40 4.89 7.04 -9.03
N ILE A 41 3.82 6.33 -9.42
CA ILE A 41 3.13 5.48 -8.45
C ILE A 41 3.98 4.29 -8.05
N SER A 42 4.73 3.72 -9.00
CA SER A 42 5.62 2.61 -8.68
C SER A 42 6.68 3.03 -7.67
N SER A 43 7.28 4.19 -7.90
CA SER A 43 8.30 4.71 -6.98
C SER A 43 7.72 4.97 -5.60
N TYR A 44 6.53 5.54 -5.55
CA TYR A 44 5.88 5.82 -4.28
C TYR A 44 5.55 4.54 -3.51
N MET A 45 5.00 3.55 -4.19
CA MET A 45 4.66 2.28 -3.55
C MET A 45 5.90 1.52 -3.11
N ASP A 46 7.00 1.61 -3.87
CA ASP A 46 8.26 1.00 -3.47
C ASP A 46 8.77 1.60 -2.17
N LYS A 47 8.65 2.91 -2.01
CA LYS A 47 9.08 3.56 -0.77
C LYS A 47 8.23 3.13 0.41
N LEU A 48 6.93 3.01 0.22
CA LEU A 48 6.05 2.51 1.28
C LEU A 48 6.42 1.09 1.67
N LYS A 49 6.78 0.27 0.69
CA LYS A 49 7.18 -1.10 0.97
C LYS A 49 8.51 -1.15 1.71
N GLN A 50 9.45 -0.29 1.33
CA GLN A 50 10.76 -0.27 1.98
C GLN A 50 10.67 0.05 3.46
N VAL A 51 9.74 0.91 3.85
CA VAL A 51 9.58 1.25 5.27
C VAL A 51 8.59 0.35 5.98
N GLY A 52 8.07 -0.66 5.31
CA GLY A 52 7.24 -1.67 5.94
C GLY A 52 5.79 -1.31 6.12
N LEU A 53 5.29 -0.31 5.42
CA LEU A 53 3.90 0.13 5.56
C LEU A 53 2.95 -0.66 4.67
N VAL A 54 3.45 -1.25 3.59
CA VAL A 54 2.66 -2.09 2.72
C VAL A 54 3.44 -3.35 2.37
N ASP A 55 2.71 -4.41 2.05
CA ASP A 55 3.27 -5.61 1.45
C ASP A 55 2.85 -5.66 -0.01
N SER A 56 3.65 -6.32 -0.83
CA SER A 56 3.31 -6.52 -2.22
C SER A 56 3.42 -7.98 -2.58
N GLU A 57 2.62 -8.37 -3.57
CA GLU A 57 2.63 -9.73 -4.07
C GLU A 57 2.45 -9.68 -5.58
N ARG A 58 3.28 -10.43 -6.30
CA ARG A 58 3.24 -10.43 -7.75
C ARG A 58 2.55 -11.69 -8.26
N HIS A 59 1.60 -11.48 -9.17
CA HIS A 59 0.89 -12.57 -9.83
C HIS A 59 0.96 -12.32 -11.33
N GLY A 60 1.87 -13.02 -12.02
CA GLY A 60 2.11 -12.78 -13.43
C GLY A 60 2.67 -11.38 -13.64
N GLN A 61 1.96 -10.60 -14.45
CA GLN A 61 2.35 -9.21 -14.71
C GLN A 61 1.70 -8.22 -13.75
N TRP A 62 0.91 -8.71 -12.80
CA TRP A 62 0.16 -7.86 -11.87
C TRP A 62 0.85 -7.81 -10.53
N THR A 63 0.94 -6.61 -9.93
CA THR A 63 1.46 -6.43 -8.58
C THR A 63 0.33 -5.89 -7.71
N PHE A 64 0.12 -6.55 -6.58
CA PHE A 64 -0.94 -6.19 -5.65
C PHE A 64 -0.32 -5.68 -4.35
N TYR A 65 -0.93 -4.66 -3.76
CA TYR A 65 -0.44 -4.04 -2.54
C TYR A 65 -1.52 -4.10 -1.48
N LYS A 66 -1.11 -4.37 -0.25
CA LYS A 66 -2.01 -4.31 0.90
C LYS A 66 -1.26 -3.67 2.06
N ARG A 67 -2.03 -3.13 3.00
CA ARG A 67 -1.44 -2.53 4.20
C ARG A 67 -0.79 -3.62 5.03
N ASN A 68 0.34 -3.29 5.63
CA ASN A 68 0.98 -4.13 6.62
C ASN A 68 0.68 -3.52 7.99
N GLU A 69 -0.37 -4.01 8.65
CA GLU A 69 -0.83 -3.39 9.90
C GLU A 69 0.23 -3.46 10.99
N GLN A 70 0.94 -4.58 11.06
CA GLN A 70 2.02 -4.71 12.04
C GLN A 70 3.14 -3.74 11.74
N GLY A 71 3.52 -3.60 10.48
CA GLY A 71 4.55 -2.66 10.08
C GLY A 71 4.15 -1.22 10.36
N ILE A 72 2.87 -0.90 10.15
CA ILE A 72 2.38 0.44 10.47
C ILE A 72 2.48 0.71 11.96
N GLN A 73 2.10 -0.25 12.78
CA GLN A 73 2.19 -0.07 14.23
C GLN A 73 3.63 0.12 14.67
N GLU A 74 4.55 -0.65 14.11
CA GLU A 74 5.97 -0.51 14.44
C GLU A 74 6.51 0.84 14.00
N PHE A 75 6.09 1.30 12.83
CA PHE A 75 6.52 2.59 12.32
C PHE A 75 6.05 3.73 13.21
N VAL A 76 4.77 3.69 13.61
CA VAL A 76 4.22 4.71 14.50
C VAL A 76 4.93 4.69 15.84
N ARG A 77 5.17 3.49 16.39
CA ARG A 77 5.85 3.37 17.68
C ARG A 77 7.27 3.92 17.61
N LYS A 78 7.95 3.66 16.51
CA LYS A 78 9.30 4.17 16.32
C LYS A 78 9.32 5.68 16.21
N LEU A 79 8.35 6.25 15.48
CA LEU A 79 8.24 7.70 15.42
C LEU A 79 7.97 8.32 16.77
N GLU A 80 7.10 7.70 17.55
CA GLU A 80 6.84 8.19 18.91
C GLU A 80 8.09 8.16 19.76
N ALA A 81 8.85 7.08 19.67
CA ALA A 81 10.07 6.97 20.44
C ALA A 81 11.09 8.03 20.05
N GLU A 82 11.17 8.36 18.76
CA GLU A 82 12.17 9.30 18.29
C GLU A 82 11.74 10.75 18.45
N LEU A 83 10.44 11.02 18.28
CA LEU A 83 9.95 12.38 18.28
C LEU A 83 9.40 12.84 19.62
N LEU A 84 8.93 11.92 20.45
CA LEU A 84 8.32 12.24 21.73
C LEU A 84 9.18 11.87 22.93
N VAL A 85 10.37 11.33 22.67
CA VAL A 85 11.23 10.94 23.76
C VAL A 85 11.66 12.17 24.56
N LYS A 86 11.71 12.02 25.87
CA LYS A 86 12.15 13.08 26.76
C LYS A 86 13.63 13.05 26.92
N ASN A 87 14.22 14.19 26.93
CA ASN A 87 15.65 14.26 27.14
C ASN A 87 15.99 15.30 28.17
#